data_af45a323c34b9bbb75dde1b2f192e88a
#
_entry.id   af45a323c34b9bbb75dde1b2f192e88a
#
_cell.length_a   1.000
_cell.length_b   1.000
_cell.length_c   1.000
_cell.angle_alpha   90.00
_cell.angle_beta   90.00
_cell.angle_gamma   90.00
#
_symmetry.space_group_name_H-M   'P 1'
#
loop_
_entity.id
_entity.type
_entity.pdbx_description
1 polymer ?
#
loop_
_entity_poly.entity_id
_entity_poly.type
_entity_poly.pdbx_seq_one_letter_code
_entity_poly.pdbx_strand_id
1 'polypeptide(L)'
;VKKVLIAVDNTKNSKGVLSMFRDVVSVPESIVLLHVEQLEGNSMMTAMLSDAEMATLKDSLKGTEHKEALDKKAENLLTYYKKELERSGLINIKTVIKEGHPSEEILKTAEEERVDMIIVGCSGKSNLHRFMSGCASREVEKNAKVPVLITKGDGCGKHAHMWNGREAYAVQ
;
A
#
# COMPACT_ATOMS: atom_id res chain seq x y z
N VAL A 1 -12.37 -1.19 15.22
CA VAL A 1 -11.86 -0.50 14.01
C VAL A 1 -13.01 -0.40 13.03
N LYS A 2 -13.37 0.83 12.62
CA LYS A 2 -14.53 1.04 11.72
C LYS A 2 -14.09 1.09 10.25
N LYS A 3 -13.03 1.83 9.97
CA LYS A 3 -12.54 2.03 8.60
C LYS A 3 -11.06 1.65 8.50
N VAL A 4 -10.73 0.78 7.56
CA VAL A 4 -9.37 0.26 7.37
C VAL A 4 -8.87 0.63 5.98
N LEU A 5 -7.62 1.13 5.88
CA LEU A 5 -6.91 1.25 4.62
C LEU A 5 -6.02 0.03 4.42
N ILE A 6 -6.16 -0.65 3.29
CA ILE A 6 -5.30 -1.76 2.88
C ILE A 6 -4.54 -1.34 1.63
N ALA A 7 -3.22 -1.19 1.75
CA ALA A 7 -2.36 -0.92 0.60
C ALA A 7 -1.88 -2.23 -0.04
N VAL A 8 -2.13 -2.38 -1.33
CA VAL A 8 -1.78 -3.57 -2.11
C VAL A 8 -0.91 -3.21 -3.30
N ASP A 9 0.00 -4.10 -3.61
CA ASP A 9 0.86 -4.04 -4.80
C ASP A 9 0.80 -5.36 -5.58
N ASN A 10 1.49 -5.42 -6.71
CA ASN A 10 1.55 -6.62 -7.54
C ASN A 10 2.55 -7.68 -7.02
N THR A 11 2.91 -7.64 -5.74
CA THR A 11 3.82 -8.62 -5.16
C THR A 11 3.06 -9.79 -4.51
N LYS A 12 3.74 -10.92 -4.36
CA LYS A 12 3.18 -12.09 -3.64
C LYS A 12 2.83 -11.76 -2.18
N ASN A 13 3.45 -10.75 -1.62
CA ASN A 13 3.25 -10.34 -0.23
C ASN A 13 1.89 -9.70 0.01
N SER A 14 1.31 -9.03 -0.98
CA SER A 14 -0.05 -8.47 -0.88
C SER A 14 -1.13 -9.55 -0.70
N LYS A 15 -0.87 -10.80 -1.13
CA LYS A 15 -1.77 -11.92 -0.82
C LYS A 15 -1.76 -12.26 0.69
N GLY A 16 -0.60 -12.18 1.32
CA GLY A 16 -0.45 -12.36 2.77
C GLY A 16 -1.18 -11.28 3.59
N VAL A 17 -1.30 -10.07 3.04
CA VAL A 17 -2.05 -8.97 3.67
C VAL A 17 -3.49 -9.36 3.93
N LEU A 18 -4.18 -9.96 2.96
CA LEU A 18 -5.59 -10.36 3.11
C LEU A 18 -5.77 -11.51 4.11
N SER A 19 -4.86 -12.48 4.10
CA SER A 19 -4.91 -13.59 5.06
C SER A 19 -4.79 -13.05 6.49
N MET A 20 -3.77 -12.25 6.74
CA MET A 20 -3.52 -11.67 8.06
C MET A 20 -4.64 -10.71 8.51
N PHE A 21 -5.21 -9.94 7.58
CA PHE A 21 -6.35 -9.08 7.86
C PHE A 21 -7.52 -9.89 8.44
N ARG A 22 -7.85 -11.03 7.84
CA ARG A 22 -8.92 -11.91 8.32
C ARG A 22 -8.66 -12.48 9.70
N ASP A 23 -7.39 -12.78 10.00
CA ASP A 23 -7.00 -13.43 11.25
C ASP A 23 -6.91 -12.46 12.43
N VAL A 24 -6.58 -11.19 12.17
CA VAL A 24 -6.20 -10.22 13.21
C VAL A 24 -7.25 -9.12 13.38
N VAL A 25 -7.97 -8.74 12.34
CA VAL A 25 -8.90 -7.63 12.38
C VAL A 25 -10.33 -8.11 12.38
N SER A 26 -11.10 -7.69 13.40
CA SER A 26 -12.56 -7.87 13.40
C SER A 26 -13.16 -7.14 12.19
N VAL A 27 -14.22 -7.68 11.61
CA VAL A 27 -14.86 -7.16 10.40
C VAL A 27 -15.10 -5.64 10.51
N PRO A 28 -14.43 -4.80 9.71
CA PRO A 28 -14.64 -3.37 9.73
C PRO A 28 -15.94 -2.97 9.00
N GLU A 29 -16.44 -1.78 9.29
CA GLU A 29 -17.62 -1.23 8.61
C GLU A 29 -17.31 -0.86 7.14
N SER A 30 -16.07 -0.46 6.86
CA SER A 30 -15.61 -0.08 5.51
C SER A 30 -14.12 -0.30 5.30
N ILE A 31 -13.76 -0.55 4.04
CA ILE A 31 -12.37 -0.73 3.61
C ILE A 31 -12.05 0.24 2.48
N VAL A 32 -10.88 0.88 2.57
CA VAL A 32 -10.25 1.59 1.46
C VAL A 32 -9.12 0.71 0.94
N LEU A 33 -9.27 0.20 -0.26
CA LEU A 33 -8.28 -0.62 -0.94
C LEU A 33 -7.46 0.29 -1.86
N LEU A 34 -6.21 0.53 -1.51
CA LEU A 34 -5.33 1.48 -2.18
C LEU A 34 -4.24 0.75 -2.98
N HIS A 35 -4.05 1.16 -4.22
CA HIS A 35 -2.86 0.88 -5.00
C HIS A 35 -2.15 2.19 -5.36
N VAL A 36 -0.83 2.22 -5.16
CA VAL A 36 0.00 3.36 -5.55
C VAL A 36 0.88 2.96 -6.72
N GLU A 37 0.64 3.59 -7.85
CA GLU A 37 1.47 3.44 -9.04
C GLU A 37 2.76 4.23 -8.87
N GLN A 38 3.88 3.53 -8.96
CA GLN A 38 5.17 4.18 -9.11
C GLN A 38 5.43 4.40 -10.59
N LEU A 39 5.76 5.62 -10.97
CA LEU A 39 6.31 5.86 -12.29
C LEU A 39 7.60 5.04 -12.41
N GLU A 40 7.57 3.99 -13.23
CA GLU A 40 8.74 3.18 -13.56
C GLU A 40 9.73 4.00 -14.42
N GLY A 41 10.40 4.95 -13.79
CA GLY A 41 11.67 5.48 -14.24
C GLY A 41 12.70 5.13 -13.18
N ASN A 42 13.94 4.92 -13.54
CA ASN A 42 15.02 4.65 -12.58
C ASN A 42 14.80 5.49 -11.33
N SER A 43 14.51 4.85 -10.21
CA SER A 43 14.17 5.46 -8.92
C SER A 43 15.15 6.59 -8.54
N MET A 44 16.40 6.52 -9.03
CA MET A 44 17.43 7.53 -8.86
C MET A 44 17.22 8.76 -9.75
N MET A 45 16.63 8.60 -10.92
CA MET A 45 16.38 9.68 -11.87
C MET A 45 15.12 10.47 -11.50
N THR A 46 14.07 9.79 -11.02
CA THR A 46 12.86 10.43 -10.54
C THR A 46 13.04 11.12 -9.18
N ALA A 47 13.93 10.62 -8.33
CA ALA A 47 14.27 11.26 -7.04
C ALA A 47 15.03 12.59 -7.19
N MET A 48 15.57 12.88 -8.38
CA MET A 48 16.27 14.14 -8.67
C MET A 48 15.37 15.18 -9.35
N LEU A 49 14.15 14.82 -9.76
CA LEU A 49 13.21 15.72 -10.39
C LEU A 49 12.51 16.59 -9.35
N SER A 50 12.39 17.87 -9.63
CA SER A 50 11.52 18.78 -8.88
C SER A 50 10.04 18.45 -9.11
N ASP A 51 9.16 18.92 -8.23
CA ASP A 51 7.70 18.72 -8.35
C ASP A 51 7.15 19.20 -9.72
N ALA A 52 7.70 20.28 -10.26
CA ALA A 52 7.33 20.83 -11.56
C ALA A 52 7.75 19.92 -12.73
N GLU A 53 8.96 19.38 -12.67
CA GLU A 53 9.47 18.43 -13.67
C GLU A 53 8.72 17.10 -13.61
N MET A 54 8.38 16.65 -12.40
CA MET A 54 7.58 15.46 -12.19
C MET A 54 6.15 15.64 -12.75
N ALA A 55 5.54 16.82 -12.55
CA ALA A 55 4.23 17.14 -13.11
C ALA A 55 4.26 17.14 -14.65
N THR A 56 5.32 17.69 -15.24
CA THR A 56 5.52 17.71 -16.71
C THR A 56 5.70 16.31 -17.28
N LEU A 57 6.47 15.46 -16.59
CA LEU A 57 6.66 14.07 -16.97
C LEU A 57 5.34 13.29 -16.92
N LYS A 58 4.57 13.47 -15.84
CA LYS A 58 3.23 12.86 -15.71
C LYS A 58 2.29 13.29 -16.84
N ASP A 59 2.28 14.57 -17.19
CA ASP A 59 1.47 15.09 -18.29
C ASP A 59 1.89 14.51 -19.65
N SER A 60 3.19 14.36 -19.87
CA SER A 60 3.72 13.77 -21.11
C SER A 60 3.39 12.28 -21.27
N LEU A 61 3.18 11.57 -20.15
CA LEU A 61 2.84 10.15 -20.16
C LEU A 61 1.33 9.90 -20.27
N LYS A 62 0.49 10.90 -20.01
CA LYS A 62 -0.97 10.78 -20.16
C LYS A 62 -1.34 10.46 -21.61
N GLY A 63 -2.18 9.44 -21.78
CA GLY A 63 -2.66 9.01 -23.10
C GLY A 63 -1.64 8.20 -23.90
N THR A 64 -0.52 7.79 -23.31
CA THR A 64 0.38 6.83 -23.93
C THR A 64 -0.11 5.40 -23.68
N GLU A 65 0.10 4.49 -24.63
CA GLU A 65 -0.22 3.06 -24.47
C GLU A 65 0.41 2.46 -23.19
N HIS A 66 1.57 2.97 -22.81
CA HIS A 66 2.25 2.53 -21.60
C HIS A 66 1.46 2.91 -20.33
N LYS A 67 0.95 4.14 -20.23
CA LYS A 67 0.15 4.60 -19.09
C LYS A 67 -1.18 3.84 -19.03
N GLU A 68 -1.86 3.68 -20.15
CA GLU A 68 -3.10 2.91 -20.22
C GLU A 68 -2.91 1.45 -19.78
N ALA A 69 -1.77 0.84 -20.15
CA ALA A 69 -1.43 -0.51 -19.70
C ALA A 69 -1.17 -0.60 -18.18
N LEU A 70 -0.57 0.45 -17.58
CA LEU A 70 -0.37 0.52 -16.12
C LEU A 70 -1.70 0.69 -15.39
N ASP A 71 -2.53 1.64 -15.82
CA ASP A 71 -3.85 1.89 -15.24
C ASP A 71 -4.72 0.63 -15.27
N LYS A 72 -4.72 -0.08 -16.41
CA LYS A 72 -5.45 -1.35 -16.55
C LYS A 72 -4.92 -2.45 -15.62
N LYS A 73 -3.60 -2.51 -15.41
CA LYS A 73 -3.01 -3.45 -14.45
C LYS A 73 -3.42 -3.12 -13.01
N ALA A 74 -3.43 -1.84 -12.65
CA ALA A 74 -3.86 -1.37 -11.33
C ALA A 74 -5.34 -1.67 -11.08
N GLU A 75 -6.20 -1.39 -12.05
CA GLU A 75 -7.63 -1.72 -11.98
C GLU A 75 -7.89 -3.23 -11.82
N ASN A 76 -7.20 -4.06 -12.60
CA ASN A 76 -7.30 -5.51 -12.52
C ASN A 76 -6.85 -6.02 -11.14
N LEU A 77 -5.77 -5.46 -10.62
CA LEU A 77 -5.24 -5.78 -9.30
C LEU A 77 -6.27 -5.46 -8.20
N LEU A 78 -6.79 -4.24 -8.19
CA LEU A 78 -7.81 -3.82 -7.21
C LEU A 78 -9.10 -4.62 -7.34
N THR A 79 -9.53 -4.93 -8.55
CA THR A 79 -10.70 -5.78 -8.81
C THR A 79 -10.51 -7.19 -8.24
N TYR A 80 -9.33 -7.76 -8.41
CA TYR A 80 -9.01 -9.08 -7.83
C TYR A 80 -9.11 -9.05 -6.31
N TYR A 81 -8.43 -8.09 -5.63
CA TYR A 81 -8.45 -8.00 -4.18
C TYR A 81 -9.82 -7.63 -3.61
N LYS A 82 -10.56 -6.77 -4.31
CA LYS A 82 -11.95 -6.44 -3.95
C LYS A 82 -12.83 -7.68 -3.95
N LYS A 83 -12.79 -8.49 -5.00
CA LYS A 83 -13.56 -9.76 -5.08
C LYS A 83 -13.18 -10.74 -3.97
N GLU A 84 -11.89 -10.82 -3.61
CA GLU A 84 -11.45 -11.68 -2.51
C GLU A 84 -11.99 -11.21 -1.15
N LEU A 85 -12.05 -9.91 -0.93
CA LEU A 85 -12.65 -9.33 0.28
C LEU A 85 -14.16 -9.51 0.32
N GLU A 86 -14.85 -9.31 -0.81
CA GLU A 86 -16.30 -9.52 -0.94
C GLU A 86 -16.69 -10.98 -0.66
N ARG A 87 -15.90 -11.94 -1.12
CA ARG A 87 -16.10 -13.39 -0.80
C ARG A 87 -15.99 -13.67 0.70
N SER A 88 -15.32 -12.82 1.45
CA SER A 88 -15.21 -12.93 2.92
C SER A 88 -16.34 -12.21 3.65
N GLY A 89 -17.37 -11.74 2.94
CA GLY A 89 -18.54 -11.07 3.51
C GLY A 89 -18.38 -9.55 3.70
N LEU A 90 -17.31 -8.97 3.21
CA LEU A 90 -17.06 -7.52 3.27
C LEU A 90 -17.72 -6.84 2.07
N ILE A 91 -18.62 -5.89 2.33
CA ILE A 91 -19.47 -5.28 1.29
C ILE A 91 -19.16 -3.81 1.02
N ASN A 92 -18.55 -3.10 1.97
CA ASN A 92 -18.26 -1.66 1.82
C ASN A 92 -16.79 -1.43 1.50
N ILE A 93 -16.41 -1.63 0.23
CA ILE A 93 -15.02 -1.56 -0.24
C ILE A 93 -14.90 -0.45 -1.29
N LYS A 94 -14.17 0.61 -0.94
CA LYS A 94 -13.77 1.67 -1.86
C LYS A 94 -12.40 1.34 -2.45
N THR A 95 -12.25 1.41 -3.76
CA THR A 95 -10.97 1.26 -4.45
C THR A 95 -10.39 2.63 -4.81
N VAL A 96 -9.10 2.81 -4.61
CA VAL A 96 -8.38 4.07 -4.88
C VAL A 96 -7.06 3.73 -5.59
N ILE A 97 -6.77 4.45 -6.67
CA ILE A 97 -5.47 4.45 -7.35
C ILE A 97 -4.86 5.82 -7.15
N LYS A 98 -3.62 5.86 -6.72
CA LYS A 98 -2.82 7.09 -6.59
C LYS A 98 -1.50 6.91 -7.34
N GLU A 99 -0.89 8.01 -7.75
CA GLU A 99 0.42 8.04 -8.41
C GLU A 99 1.41 8.80 -7.55
N GLY A 100 2.55 8.21 -7.26
CA GLY A 100 3.59 8.90 -6.51
C GLY A 100 4.44 7.98 -5.64
N HIS A 101 4.96 8.55 -4.55
CA HIS A 101 5.75 7.80 -3.58
C HIS A 101 4.82 7.01 -2.65
N PRO A 102 4.95 5.68 -2.56
CA PRO A 102 3.97 4.85 -1.87
C PRO A 102 3.72 5.23 -0.41
N SER A 103 4.76 5.53 0.36
CA SER A 103 4.60 5.89 1.78
C SER A 103 3.82 7.20 1.94
N GLU A 104 4.10 8.20 1.12
CA GLU A 104 3.42 9.51 1.15
C GLU A 104 1.95 9.38 0.76
N GLU A 105 1.68 8.69 -0.35
CA GLU A 105 0.30 8.53 -0.83
C GLU A 105 -0.55 7.64 0.08
N ILE A 106 0.05 6.64 0.75
CA ILE A 106 -0.63 5.84 1.77
C ILE A 106 -1.02 6.71 2.97
N LEU A 107 -0.08 7.50 3.51
CA LEU A 107 -0.34 8.39 4.64
C LEU A 107 -1.38 9.46 4.32
N LYS A 108 -1.24 10.10 3.15
CA LYS A 108 -2.17 11.11 2.67
C LYS A 108 -3.58 10.54 2.48
N THR A 109 -3.70 9.39 1.83
CA THR A 109 -5.00 8.72 1.64
C THR A 109 -5.61 8.30 2.99
N ALA A 110 -4.80 7.85 3.94
CA ALA A 110 -5.27 7.51 5.27
C ALA A 110 -5.87 8.71 6.01
N GLU A 111 -5.28 9.90 5.87
CA GLU A 111 -5.81 11.16 6.42
C GLU A 111 -7.08 11.63 5.67
N GLU A 112 -7.04 11.66 4.33
CA GLU A 112 -8.18 12.04 3.49
C GLU A 112 -9.42 11.19 3.79
N GLU A 113 -9.22 9.89 3.92
CA GLU A 113 -10.27 8.91 4.15
C GLU A 113 -10.63 8.74 5.64
N ARG A 114 -9.88 9.36 6.55
CA ARG A 114 -10.06 9.27 8.01
C ARG A 114 -10.15 7.83 8.48
N VAL A 115 -9.17 7.01 8.11
CA VAL A 115 -9.14 5.61 8.50
C VAL A 115 -8.66 5.45 9.95
N ASP A 116 -9.10 4.37 10.58
CA ASP A 116 -8.73 4.03 11.96
C ASP A 116 -7.48 3.14 12.03
N MET A 117 -7.12 2.51 10.91
CA MET A 117 -5.98 1.58 10.82
C MET A 117 -5.46 1.51 9.39
N ILE A 118 -4.16 1.31 9.26
CA ILE A 118 -3.49 1.06 7.98
C ILE A 118 -2.93 -0.36 7.99
N ILE A 119 -3.09 -1.10 6.89
CA ILE A 119 -2.49 -2.40 6.67
C ILE A 119 -1.61 -2.34 5.42
N VAL A 120 -0.33 -2.69 5.58
CA VAL A 120 0.65 -2.68 4.49
C VAL A 120 1.43 -3.97 4.44
N GLY A 121 1.77 -4.42 3.26
CA GLY A 121 2.69 -5.54 3.05
C GLY A 121 4.15 -5.08 3.17
N CYS A 122 5.00 -5.89 3.81
CA CYS A 122 6.45 -5.72 3.70
C CYS A 122 6.92 -6.33 2.37
N SER A 123 7.34 -5.49 1.41
CA SER A 123 7.93 -6.00 0.17
C SER A 123 9.26 -6.69 0.47
N GLY A 124 9.32 -8.02 0.29
CA GLY A 124 10.54 -8.82 0.48
C GLY A 124 11.60 -8.62 -0.62
N LYS A 125 11.60 -7.49 -1.32
CA LYS A 125 12.62 -7.18 -2.34
C LYS A 125 13.98 -7.07 -1.66
N SER A 126 14.95 -7.74 -2.25
CA SER A 126 16.30 -8.03 -1.75
C SER A 126 17.02 -6.87 -1.06
N ASN A 127 17.89 -7.23 -0.12
CA ASN A 127 18.67 -6.33 0.75
C ASN A 127 19.42 -5.19 0.05
N LEU A 128 19.74 -5.29 -1.24
CA LEU A 128 20.46 -4.25 -1.99
C LEU A 128 19.61 -3.00 -2.27
N HIS A 129 18.31 -3.15 -2.55
CA HIS A 129 17.41 -2.02 -2.76
C HIS A 129 16.91 -1.36 -1.45
N ARG A 130 17.10 -2.02 -0.32
CA ARG A 130 16.73 -1.50 1.01
C ARG A 130 17.58 -0.31 1.47
N PHE A 131 18.80 -0.19 0.97
CA PHE A 131 19.72 0.88 1.38
C PHE A 131 19.48 2.20 0.65
N MET A 132 18.84 2.19 -0.51
CA MET A 132 18.69 3.38 -1.36
C MET A 132 17.30 4.00 -1.41
N SER A 133 16.25 3.23 -1.16
CA SER A 133 14.89 3.75 -0.99
C SER A 133 14.27 3.03 0.19
N GLY A 134 13.98 3.74 1.27
CA GLY A 134 13.40 3.19 2.49
C GLY A 134 12.23 2.23 2.19
N CYS A 135 12.03 1.22 3.03
CA CYS A 135 10.87 0.35 2.90
C CYS A 135 9.62 1.18 3.17
N ALA A 136 8.73 1.36 2.19
CA ALA A 136 7.51 2.16 2.31
C ALA A 136 6.70 1.80 3.57
N SER A 137 6.66 0.51 3.94
CA SER A 137 5.99 0.07 5.17
C SER A 137 6.62 0.62 6.46
N ARG A 138 7.94 0.81 6.50
CA ARG A 138 8.62 1.43 7.66
C ARG A 138 8.39 2.93 7.73
N GLU A 139 8.35 3.60 6.59
CA GLU A 139 8.06 5.04 6.54
C GLU A 139 6.61 5.29 6.96
N VAL A 140 5.68 4.45 6.51
CA VAL A 140 4.28 4.49 6.95
C VAL A 140 4.20 4.25 8.46
N GLU A 141 4.85 3.20 8.98
CA GLU A 141 4.89 2.88 10.41
C GLU A 141 5.39 4.06 11.25
N LYS A 142 6.46 4.72 10.80
CA LYS A 142 7.09 5.84 11.52
C LYS A 142 6.24 7.11 11.54
N ASN A 143 5.49 7.37 10.46
CA ASN A 143 4.82 8.65 10.26
C ASN A 143 3.29 8.57 10.38
N ALA A 144 2.72 7.38 10.52
CA ALA A 144 1.28 7.20 10.66
C ALA A 144 0.77 7.73 12.01
N LYS A 145 -0.39 8.38 11.97
CA LYS A 145 -1.12 8.85 13.16
C LYS A 145 -2.10 7.81 13.71
N VAL A 146 -2.28 6.71 13.00
CA VAL A 146 -3.17 5.59 13.34
C VAL A 146 -2.36 4.29 13.42
N PRO A 147 -2.84 3.25 14.09
CA PRO A 147 -2.18 1.95 14.13
C PRO A 147 -1.86 1.41 12.73
N VAL A 148 -0.66 0.84 12.58
CA VAL A 148 -0.20 0.22 11.32
C VAL A 148 0.06 -1.25 11.56
N LEU A 149 -0.60 -2.10 10.78
CA LEU A 149 -0.33 -3.53 10.72
C LEU A 149 0.57 -3.81 9.52
N ILE A 150 1.79 -4.29 9.78
CA ILE A 150 2.72 -4.68 8.73
C ILE A 150 2.68 -6.19 8.57
N THR A 151 2.26 -6.66 7.41
CA THR A 151 2.24 -8.07 7.09
C THR A 151 3.55 -8.47 6.41
N LYS A 152 4.18 -9.52 6.92
CA LYS A 152 5.41 -10.06 6.34
C LYS A 152 5.08 -11.26 5.45
N GLY A 153 5.50 -11.22 4.20
CA GLY A 153 5.44 -12.38 3.31
C GLY A 153 6.50 -13.42 3.67
N ASP A 154 6.43 -14.60 3.06
CA ASP A 154 7.26 -15.78 3.34
C ASP A 154 8.79 -15.58 3.30
N GLY A 155 9.25 -14.41 2.85
CA GLY A 155 10.68 -14.03 2.83
C GLY A 155 11.13 -13.08 3.95
N CYS A 156 10.27 -12.67 4.86
CA CYS A 156 10.55 -11.61 5.84
C CYS A 156 10.25 -12.02 7.29
N GLY A 157 10.49 -13.28 7.69
CA GLY A 157 10.25 -13.78 9.06
C GLY A 157 8.76 -13.82 9.44
N LYS A 158 8.34 -14.84 10.15
CA LYS A 158 6.93 -15.22 10.39
C LYS A 158 6.16 -14.36 11.42
N HIS A 159 6.50 -13.10 11.64
CA HIS A 159 5.80 -12.30 12.66
C HIS A 159 5.19 -11.04 12.04
N ALA A 160 3.89 -10.85 12.28
CA ALA A 160 3.23 -9.57 12.07
C ALA A 160 3.60 -8.62 13.23
N HIS A 161 3.84 -7.37 12.93
CA HIS A 161 3.98 -6.33 13.95
C HIS A 161 2.79 -5.36 13.84
N MET A 162 2.15 -5.12 14.97
CA MET A 162 1.16 -4.06 15.11
C MET A 162 1.81 -2.91 15.86
N TRP A 163 1.81 -1.72 15.29
CA TRP A 163 2.27 -0.49 15.89
C TRP A 163 1.09 0.38 16.31
N ASN A 164 1.02 0.79 17.58
CA ASN A 164 -0.04 1.65 18.10
C ASN A 164 0.45 3.05 18.55
N GLY A 165 1.61 3.47 18.07
CA GLY A 165 2.18 4.77 18.38
C GLY A 165 2.98 4.86 19.69
N ARG A 166 2.98 3.83 20.54
CA ARG A 166 3.73 3.82 21.81
C ARG A 166 4.56 2.55 22.05
N GLU A 167 4.10 1.39 21.61
CA GLU A 167 4.81 0.11 21.77
C GLU A 167 4.53 -0.85 20.62
N ALA A 168 5.54 -1.62 20.21
CA ALA A 168 5.40 -2.65 19.19
C ALA A 168 4.99 -3.96 19.84
N TYR A 169 3.89 -4.55 19.40
CA TYR A 169 3.46 -5.88 19.83
C TYR A 169 3.68 -6.90 18.71
N ALA A 170 4.31 -8.01 19.04
CA ALA A 170 4.37 -9.17 18.14
C ALA A 170 3.07 -9.98 18.32
N VAL A 171 2.34 -10.19 17.23
CA VAL A 171 1.19 -11.10 17.22
C VAL A 171 1.74 -12.48 16.89
N GLN A 172 1.58 -13.43 17.83
CA GLN A 172 1.97 -14.83 17.67
C GLN A 172 1.00 -15.58 16.76
#